data_87980b9a3dd3e5579b80a5af6b61f96c
#
_entry.id   87980b9a3dd3e5579b80a5af6b61f96c
#
_cell.length_a   1.000
_cell.length_b   1.000
_cell.length_c   1.000
_cell.angle_alpha   90.00
_cell.angle_beta   90.00
_cell.angle_gamma   90.00
#
_symmetry.space_group_name_H-M   'P 1'
#
loop_
_entity.id
_entity.type
_entity.pdbx_description
1 polymer ?
#
loop_
_entity_poly.entity_id
_entity_poly.type
_entity_poly.pdbx_seq_one_letter_code
_entity_poly.pdbx_strand_id
1 'polypeptide(L)'
;MELLQTVEAREDLVQRLEDEFDREVLEEAVARVRARVTPKTWRVFELTAHEGRSGAEAAGELGMTVAAVFVARGRVQKLLQEEVRRLEGSDPA
;
A
#
# COMPACT_ATOMS: atom_id res chain seq x y z
N MET A 1 -9.74 20.04 8.60
CA MET A 1 -8.95 19.99 7.39
C MET A 1 -8.00 18.85 7.37
N GLU A 2 -7.16 18.77 8.35
CA GLU A 2 -6.21 17.70 8.35
C GLU A 2 -6.84 16.34 8.43
N LEU A 3 -7.94 16.24 9.13
CA LEU A 3 -8.67 14.98 9.21
C LEU A 3 -9.17 14.56 7.86
N LEU A 4 -9.70 15.50 7.11
CA LEU A 4 -10.17 15.23 5.78
C LEU A 4 -9.05 14.79 4.88
N GLN A 5 -7.94 15.46 4.98
CA GLN A 5 -6.79 15.09 4.18
C GLN A 5 -6.29 13.71 4.52
N THR A 6 -6.32 13.36 5.79
CA THR A 6 -5.89 12.05 6.20
C THR A 6 -6.79 10.96 5.64
N VAL A 7 -8.09 11.19 5.66
CA VAL A 7 -9.03 10.23 5.11
C VAL A 7 -8.84 10.11 3.61
N GLU A 8 -8.72 11.23 2.94
CA GLU A 8 -8.50 11.22 1.50
C GLU A 8 -7.19 10.56 1.16
N ALA A 9 -6.18 10.75 1.98
CA ALA A 9 -4.88 10.14 1.71
C ALA A 9 -4.97 8.62 1.73
N ARG A 10 -5.82 8.07 2.59
CA ARG A 10 -5.97 6.63 2.61
C ARG A 10 -6.58 6.11 1.33
N GLU A 11 -7.59 6.83 0.81
CA GLU A 11 -8.24 6.41 -0.41
C GLU A 11 -7.38 6.72 -1.61
N ASP A 12 -6.64 7.82 -1.54
CA ASP A 12 -5.86 8.28 -2.67
C ASP A 12 -4.54 7.58 -2.84
N LEU A 13 -4.13 6.76 -1.89
CA LEU A 13 -2.80 6.16 -1.99
C LEU A 13 -2.65 5.36 -3.28
N VAL A 14 -3.60 4.47 -3.54
CA VAL A 14 -3.53 3.65 -4.75
C VAL A 14 -3.68 4.54 -5.98
N GLN A 15 -4.59 5.52 -5.91
CA GLN A 15 -4.79 6.44 -7.02
C GLN A 15 -3.53 7.22 -7.32
N ARG A 16 -2.83 7.69 -6.30
CA ARG A 16 -1.59 8.42 -6.51
C ARG A 16 -0.53 7.57 -7.14
N LEU A 17 -0.44 6.32 -6.70
CA LEU A 17 0.53 5.42 -7.29
C LEU A 17 0.20 5.18 -8.76
N GLU A 18 -1.08 5.05 -9.08
CA GLU A 18 -1.48 4.85 -10.46
C GLU A 18 -1.22 6.09 -11.31
N ASP A 19 -1.38 7.27 -10.72
CA ASP A 19 -1.13 8.51 -11.45
C ASP A 19 0.35 8.76 -11.65
N GLU A 20 1.15 8.37 -10.67
CA GLU A 20 2.58 8.64 -10.71
C GLU A 20 3.36 7.67 -11.55
N PHE A 21 2.89 6.45 -11.63
CA PHE A 21 3.65 5.39 -12.27
C PHE A 21 2.85 4.74 -13.37
N ASP A 22 3.57 4.20 -14.33
CA ASP A 22 2.94 3.44 -15.40
C ASP A 22 2.15 2.29 -14.80
N ARG A 23 0.95 2.10 -15.27
CA ARG A 23 0.06 1.10 -14.73
C ARG A 23 0.63 -0.30 -14.81
N GLU A 24 1.27 -0.63 -15.93
CA GLU A 24 1.85 -1.94 -16.08
C GLU A 24 3.00 -2.16 -15.10
N VAL A 25 3.79 -1.13 -14.88
CA VAL A 25 4.88 -1.21 -13.91
C VAL A 25 4.32 -1.40 -12.52
N LEU A 26 3.26 -0.66 -12.20
CA LEU A 26 2.66 -0.78 -10.88
C LEU A 26 2.06 -2.16 -10.68
N GLU A 27 1.41 -2.71 -11.68
CA GLU A 27 0.83 -4.05 -11.57
C GLU A 27 1.90 -5.11 -11.34
N GLU A 28 3.01 -4.96 -12.03
CA GLU A 28 4.12 -5.89 -11.84
C GLU A 28 4.70 -5.74 -10.43
N ALA A 29 4.85 -4.50 -9.95
CA ALA A 29 5.35 -4.26 -8.61
C ALA A 29 4.44 -4.87 -7.57
N VAL A 30 3.13 -4.72 -7.76
CA VAL A 30 2.14 -5.31 -6.86
C VAL A 30 2.32 -6.82 -6.79
N ALA A 31 2.45 -7.48 -7.94
CA ALA A 31 2.60 -8.92 -7.96
C ALA A 31 3.86 -9.36 -7.22
N ARG A 32 4.95 -8.62 -7.40
CA ARG A 32 6.20 -8.96 -6.75
C ARG A 32 6.16 -8.76 -5.25
N VAL A 33 5.59 -7.65 -4.81
CA VAL A 33 5.50 -7.37 -3.39
C VAL A 33 4.56 -8.34 -2.71
N ARG A 34 3.44 -8.63 -3.36
CA ARG A 34 2.47 -9.55 -2.81
C ARG A 34 3.10 -10.91 -2.54
N ALA A 35 4.00 -11.34 -3.39
CA ALA A 35 4.68 -12.62 -3.23
C ALA A 35 5.71 -12.60 -2.09
N ARG A 36 6.11 -11.40 -1.65
CA ARG A 36 7.16 -11.27 -0.64
C ARG A 36 6.65 -11.06 0.77
N VAL A 37 5.37 -10.73 0.93
CA VAL A 37 4.80 -10.48 2.25
C VAL A 37 3.79 -11.57 2.57
N THR A 38 3.41 -11.67 3.83
CA THR A 38 2.42 -12.66 4.21
C THR A 38 1.06 -12.25 3.68
N PRO A 39 0.15 -13.21 3.48
CA PRO A 39 -1.20 -12.87 3.04
C PRO A 39 -1.88 -11.88 3.96
N LYS A 40 -1.64 -11.98 5.25
CA LYS A 40 -2.24 -11.06 6.21
C LYS A 40 -1.73 -9.64 6.02
N THR A 41 -0.43 -9.49 5.83
CA THR A 41 0.15 -8.18 5.59
C THR A 41 -0.40 -7.57 4.29
N TRP A 42 -0.51 -8.38 3.26
CA TRP A 42 -1.09 -7.90 2.02
C TRP A 42 -2.55 -7.49 2.21
N ARG A 43 -3.29 -8.27 2.99
CA ARG A 43 -4.70 -7.94 3.23
C ARG A 43 -4.85 -6.62 3.96
N VAL A 44 -3.92 -6.30 4.87
CA VAL A 44 -3.91 -5.00 5.51
C VAL A 44 -3.85 -3.89 4.46
N PHE A 45 -2.95 -4.04 3.51
CA PHE A 45 -2.79 -3.04 2.47
C PHE A 45 -4.06 -2.92 1.63
N GLU A 46 -4.64 -4.05 1.22
CA GLU A 46 -5.86 -4.02 0.43
C GLU A 46 -6.99 -3.31 1.18
N LEU A 47 -7.17 -3.63 2.43
CA LEU A 47 -8.25 -3.02 3.20
C LEU A 47 -8.08 -1.53 3.38
N THR A 48 -6.87 -1.09 3.70
CA THR A 48 -6.67 0.30 4.05
C THR A 48 -6.38 1.19 2.87
N ALA A 49 -5.62 0.70 1.91
CA ALA A 49 -5.20 1.55 0.79
C ALA A 49 -6.10 1.41 -0.42
N HIS A 50 -6.75 0.28 -0.58
CA HIS A 50 -7.59 0.05 -1.75
C HIS A 50 -9.07 0.15 -1.43
N GLU A 51 -9.50 -0.43 -0.31
CA GLU A 51 -10.91 -0.41 0.04
C GLU A 51 -11.30 0.74 0.97
N GLY A 52 -10.34 1.55 1.38
CA GLY A 52 -10.63 2.72 2.19
C GLY A 52 -11.04 2.44 3.62
N ARG A 53 -10.76 1.24 4.14
CA ARG A 53 -11.10 0.94 5.51
C ARG A 53 -10.18 1.67 6.47
N SER A 54 -10.69 2.03 7.62
CA SER A 54 -9.86 2.66 8.64
C SER A 54 -8.91 1.63 9.24
N GLY A 55 -7.87 2.13 9.90
CA GLY A 55 -6.96 1.24 10.60
C GLY A 55 -7.68 0.40 11.65
N ALA A 56 -8.64 1.02 12.34
CA ALA A 56 -9.39 0.31 13.38
C ALA A 56 -10.25 -0.79 12.76
N GLU A 57 -10.87 -0.51 11.62
CA GLU A 57 -11.69 -1.52 10.96
C GLU A 57 -10.85 -2.69 10.49
N ALA A 58 -9.70 -2.39 9.89
CA ALA A 58 -8.81 -3.45 9.43
C ALA A 58 -8.29 -4.26 10.61
N ALA A 59 -7.94 -3.57 11.69
CA ALA A 59 -7.45 -4.25 12.88
C ALA A 59 -8.49 -5.22 13.42
N GLY A 60 -9.74 -4.77 13.49
CA GLY A 60 -10.82 -5.64 13.96
C GLY A 60 -11.03 -6.84 13.07
N GLU A 61 -11.01 -6.60 11.77
CA GLU A 61 -11.27 -7.68 10.82
C GLU A 61 -10.15 -8.71 10.84
N LEU A 62 -8.90 -8.29 11.01
CA LEU A 62 -7.77 -9.18 10.92
C LEU A 62 -7.22 -9.64 12.26
N GLY A 63 -7.83 -9.19 13.34
CA GLY A 63 -7.35 -9.58 14.66
C GLY A 63 -5.98 -9.03 14.98
N MET A 64 -5.74 -7.78 14.60
CA MET A 64 -4.46 -7.12 14.80
C MET A 64 -4.66 -5.86 15.62
N THR A 65 -3.57 -5.31 16.14
CA THR A 65 -3.65 -4.00 16.76
C THR A 65 -3.63 -2.95 15.67
N VAL A 66 -4.14 -1.76 15.98
CA VAL A 66 -4.10 -0.66 15.02
C VAL A 66 -2.66 -0.32 14.67
N ALA A 67 -1.77 -0.33 15.65
CA ALA A 67 -0.37 -0.03 15.39
C ALA A 67 0.22 -1.03 14.39
N ALA A 68 -0.09 -2.31 14.55
CA ALA A 68 0.41 -3.32 13.64
C ALA A 68 -0.13 -3.12 12.23
N VAL A 69 -1.38 -2.67 12.12
CA VAL A 69 -1.97 -2.37 10.82
C VAL A 69 -1.17 -1.27 10.12
N PHE A 70 -0.85 -0.21 10.84
CA PHE A 70 -0.11 0.89 10.22
C PHE A 70 1.31 0.49 9.85
N VAL A 71 1.95 -0.33 10.68
CA VAL A 71 3.28 -0.81 10.35
C VAL A 71 3.24 -1.67 9.08
N ALA A 72 2.27 -2.58 9.01
CA ALA A 72 2.15 -3.45 7.84
C ALA A 72 1.86 -2.65 6.57
N ARG A 73 0.96 -1.68 6.68
CA ARG A 73 0.63 -0.83 5.54
C ARG A 73 1.84 -0.07 5.04
N GLY A 74 2.59 0.53 5.96
CA GLY A 74 3.77 1.29 5.60
C GLY A 74 4.83 0.43 4.95
N ARG A 75 4.97 -0.80 5.43
CA ARG A 75 5.93 -1.72 4.85
C ARG A 75 5.60 -2.06 3.41
N VAL A 76 4.33 -2.35 3.14
CA VAL A 76 3.92 -2.68 1.78
C VAL A 76 4.11 -1.46 0.88
N GLN A 77 3.74 -0.28 1.36
CA GLN A 77 3.91 0.93 0.58
C GLN A 77 5.37 1.15 0.20
N LYS A 78 6.25 0.98 1.16
CA LYS A 78 7.67 1.17 0.90
C LYS A 78 8.20 0.16 -0.10
N LEU A 79 7.80 -1.09 0.05
CA LEU A 79 8.23 -2.14 -0.87
C LEU A 79 7.72 -1.87 -2.28
N LEU A 80 6.49 -1.38 -2.40
CA LEU A 80 5.95 -1.04 -3.70
C LEU A 80 6.74 0.06 -4.37
N GLN A 81 7.07 1.10 -3.62
CA GLN A 81 7.84 2.20 -4.18
C GLN A 81 9.21 1.75 -4.63
N GLU A 82 9.85 0.90 -3.85
CA GLU A 82 11.16 0.38 -4.21
C GLU A 82 11.09 -0.49 -5.45
N GLU A 83 10.06 -1.31 -5.54
CA GLU A 83 9.93 -2.22 -6.67
C GLU A 83 9.61 -1.45 -7.95
N VAL A 84 8.79 -0.42 -7.86
CA VAL A 84 8.49 0.41 -9.01
C VAL A 84 9.77 1.07 -9.53
N ARG A 85 10.58 1.62 -8.62
CA ARG A 85 11.83 2.23 -9.05
C ARG A 85 12.72 1.25 -9.77
N ARG A 86 12.77 0.05 -9.27
CA ARG A 86 13.59 -0.99 -9.87
C ARG A 86 13.10 -1.36 -11.26
N LEU A 87 11.77 -1.49 -11.38
CA LEU A 87 11.18 -1.87 -12.65
C LEU A 87 11.25 -0.78 -13.69
N GLU A 88 11.24 0.47 -13.26
CA GLU A 88 11.36 1.57 -14.18
C GLU A 88 12.78 1.75 -14.69
N GLY A 89 13.71 1.02 -14.14
CA GLY A 89 15.07 1.10 -14.57
C GLY A 89 15.65 2.43 -14.28
N SER A 90 15.12 3.06 -13.25
CA SER A 90 15.64 4.33 -12.90
C SER A 90 17.02 4.23 -12.35
N ASP A 91 17.48 3.06 -12.07
CA ASP A 91 18.76 2.89 -11.63
C ASP A 91 19.66 3.12 -12.78
N PRO A 92 20.45 4.03 -12.69
CA PRO A 92 21.22 4.49 -13.77
C PRO A 92 22.23 3.53 -14.11
N ALA A 93 22.18 2.59 -13.67
CA ALA A 93 23.19 1.63 -13.96
C ALA A 93 24.23 2.20 -14.42
#